data_b19358fba1c67b2ac9d64ad84c41e17c
#
_entry.id   b19358fba1c67b2ac9d64ad84c41e17c
#
_cell.length_a   1.000
_cell.length_b   1.000
_cell.length_c   1.000
_cell.angle_alpha   90.00
_cell.angle_beta   90.00
_cell.angle_gamma   90.00
#
_symmetry.space_group_name_H-M   'P 1'
#
loop_
_entity.id
_entity.type
_entity.pdbx_description
1 polymer ?
#
loop_
_entity_poly.entity_id
_entity_poly.type
_entity_poly.pdbx_seq_one_letter_code
_entity_poly.pdbx_strand_id
1 'polypeptide(L)'
;ESTVAVTDVEITPELLENIISQGKSLPVGHEKKGTIIEIHGEQGEILEEGQQGEIIIIGDTVSTGYYKRDDLTKKAFFQCERNGIKYRAYHTGDAGYLKEGQLFYNGRIDLQVKLHGYRIEVEDIENNMLRLPQISHAVVLPNMKDGKVKSLTAFVTGDKGEKSDLEFSRQIKTELKEIIPAYMVPKKIKYVDNIPMNSNGKADRKYLGGLL
;
A
#
# COMPACT_ATOMS: atom_id res chain seq x y z
N GLU A 1 -9.08 -8.29 -9.30
CA GLU A 1 -9.50 -8.78 -7.99
C GLU A 1 -11.01 -8.66 -7.80
N SER A 2 -11.60 -7.57 -8.24
CA SER A 2 -13.03 -7.33 -8.26
C SER A 2 -13.42 -6.70 -9.61
N THR A 3 -14.71 -6.31 -9.78
CA THR A 3 -15.16 -5.60 -10.98
C THR A 3 -14.55 -4.20 -11.09
N VAL A 4 -14.75 -3.53 -12.24
CA VAL A 4 -14.17 -2.21 -12.55
C VAL A 4 -14.62 -1.13 -11.57
N ALA A 5 -15.88 -1.20 -11.07
CA ALA A 5 -16.41 -0.23 -10.13
C ALA A 5 -17.35 -0.91 -9.11
N VAL A 6 -17.02 -0.76 -7.84
CA VAL A 6 -17.78 -1.31 -6.70
C VAL A 6 -18.62 -0.25 -5.97
N THR A 7 -18.32 1.02 -6.23
CA THR A 7 -19.06 2.18 -5.71
C THR A 7 -19.39 3.16 -6.82
N ASP A 8 -20.32 4.06 -6.56
CA ASP A 8 -20.61 5.24 -7.39
C ASP A 8 -21.04 6.43 -6.54
N VAL A 9 -20.85 7.63 -7.09
CA VAL A 9 -21.30 8.90 -6.52
C VAL A 9 -21.67 9.86 -7.65
N GLU A 10 -22.79 10.54 -7.48
CA GLU A 10 -23.16 11.64 -8.36
C GLU A 10 -22.47 12.93 -7.88
N ILE A 11 -21.68 13.53 -8.75
CA ILE A 11 -21.00 14.79 -8.46
C ILE A 11 -21.91 15.95 -8.85
N THR A 12 -22.59 16.53 -7.86
CA THR A 12 -23.40 17.74 -8.05
C THR A 12 -22.56 19.02 -7.80
N PRO A 13 -22.95 20.19 -8.37
CA PRO A 13 -22.30 21.44 -8.08
C PRO A 13 -22.23 21.77 -6.58
N GLU A 14 -23.32 21.48 -5.83
CA GLU A 14 -23.39 21.73 -4.38
C GLU A 14 -22.40 20.83 -3.62
N LEU A 15 -22.29 19.55 -4.00
CA LEU A 15 -21.31 18.62 -3.40
C LEU A 15 -19.89 19.13 -3.64
N LEU A 16 -19.60 19.56 -4.87
CA LEU A 16 -18.27 20.04 -5.24
C LEU A 16 -17.91 21.32 -4.48
N GLU A 17 -18.81 22.31 -4.40
CA GLU A 17 -18.60 23.55 -3.66
C GLU A 17 -18.38 23.29 -2.16
N ASN A 18 -19.17 22.38 -1.56
CA ASN A 18 -19.03 22.00 -0.16
C ASN A 18 -17.67 21.36 0.13
N ILE A 19 -17.22 20.47 -0.75
CA ILE A 19 -15.92 19.77 -0.60
C ILE A 19 -14.76 20.77 -0.75
N ILE A 20 -14.79 21.62 -1.77
CA ILE A 20 -13.75 22.62 -2.01
C ILE A 20 -13.66 23.61 -0.84
N SER A 21 -14.80 24.12 -0.36
CA SER A 21 -14.85 25.09 0.74
C SER A 21 -14.33 24.51 2.07
N GLN A 22 -14.49 23.20 2.28
CA GLN A 22 -14.06 22.53 3.50
C GLN A 22 -12.66 21.87 3.37
N GLY A 23 -12.02 21.94 2.21
CA GLY A 23 -10.72 21.28 1.96
C GLY A 23 -10.76 19.76 2.14
N LYS A 24 -11.93 19.12 1.92
CA LYS A 24 -12.15 17.69 2.08
C LYS A 24 -11.87 16.93 0.80
N SER A 25 -11.64 15.61 0.92
CA SER A 25 -11.57 14.70 -0.22
C SER A 25 -12.95 14.36 -0.75
N LEU A 26 -13.07 14.11 -2.06
CA LEU A 26 -14.26 13.55 -2.67
C LEU A 26 -14.55 12.16 -2.10
N PRO A 27 -15.82 11.82 -1.81
CA PRO A 27 -16.19 10.44 -1.50
C PRO A 27 -15.98 9.55 -2.74
N VAL A 28 -15.72 8.29 -2.50
CA VAL A 28 -15.75 7.25 -3.55
C VAL A 28 -17.19 6.82 -3.86
N GLY A 29 -18.10 7.11 -2.93
CA GLY A 29 -19.54 6.97 -3.08
C GLY A 29 -20.13 5.80 -2.32
N HIS A 30 -21.37 5.46 -2.71
CA HIS A 30 -22.12 4.36 -2.13
C HIS A 30 -21.80 3.04 -2.81
N GLU A 31 -21.92 1.94 -2.08
CA GLU A 31 -21.78 0.59 -2.63
C GLU A 31 -22.82 0.31 -3.72
N LYS A 32 -22.40 -0.35 -4.79
CA LYS A 32 -23.29 -0.80 -5.85
C LYS A 32 -24.05 -2.05 -5.44
N LYS A 33 -25.22 -2.22 -6.01
CA LYS A 33 -26.06 -3.40 -5.79
C LYS A 33 -25.26 -4.70 -6.01
N GLY A 34 -25.29 -5.59 -5.03
CA GLY A 34 -24.57 -6.87 -5.06
C GLY A 34 -23.12 -6.79 -4.55
N THR A 35 -22.71 -5.61 -4.09
CA THR A 35 -21.45 -5.39 -3.39
C THR A 35 -21.75 -4.95 -1.95
N ILE A 36 -20.96 -5.43 -1.00
CA ILE A 36 -20.91 -4.97 0.38
C ILE A 36 -19.51 -4.44 0.62
N ILE A 37 -19.41 -3.28 1.25
CA ILE A 37 -18.13 -2.68 1.65
C ILE A 37 -18.08 -2.64 3.17
N GLU A 38 -17.02 -3.20 3.71
CA GLU A 38 -16.73 -3.14 5.14
C GLU A 38 -15.37 -2.49 5.38
N ILE A 39 -15.20 -1.88 6.52
CA ILE A 39 -13.91 -1.37 6.98
C ILE A 39 -13.43 -2.29 8.10
N HIS A 40 -12.26 -2.90 7.93
CA HIS A 40 -11.70 -3.81 8.91
C HIS A 40 -10.49 -3.20 9.62
N GLY A 41 -10.40 -3.43 10.92
CA GLY A 41 -9.25 -3.09 11.75
C GLY A 41 -8.09 -4.09 11.60
N GLU A 42 -6.99 -3.82 12.30
CA GLU A 42 -5.76 -4.64 12.22
C GLU A 42 -5.95 -6.10 12.70
N GLN A 43 -6.95 -6.38 13.54
CA GLN A 43 -7.27 -7.72 14.04
C GLN A 43 -8.38 -8.41 13.22
N GLY A 44 -8.83 -7.77 12.13
CA GLY A 44 -9.89 -8.27 11.26
C GLY A 44 -11.32 -7.98 11.75
N GLU A 45 -11.48 -7.18 12.80
CA GLU A 45 -12.76 -6.71 13.31
C GLU A 45 -13.40 -5.70 12.35
N ILE A 46 -14.72 -5.72 12.25
CA ILE A 46 -15.47 -4.72 11.47
C ILE A 46 -15.54 -3.42 12.29
N LEU A 47 -15.09 -2.33 11.70
CA LEU A 47 -15.06 -1.02 12.33
C LEU A 47 -16.39 -0.26 12.12
N GLU A 48 -16.71 0.62 13.08
CA GLU A 48 -17.88 1.50 13.01
C GLU A 48 -17.63 2.68 12.04
N GLU A 49 -18.71 3.36 11.65
CA GLU A 49 -18.62 4.57 10.82
C GLU A 49 -17.68 5.62 11.40
N GLY A 50 -16.87 6.23 10.53
CA GLY A 50 -15.86 7.21 10.88
C GLY A 50 -14.52 6.64 11.33
N GLN A 51 -14.44 5.35 11.63
CA GLN A 51 -13.18 4.69 11.97
C GLN A 51 -12.43 4.28 10.69
N GLN A 52 -11.13 4.51 10.68
CA GLN A 52 -10.27 4.20 9.54
C GLN A 52 -9.70 2.79 9.66
N GLY A 53 -9.76 2.03 8.56
CA GLY A 53 -9.17 0.70 8.45
C GLY A 53 -9.01 0.26 7.02
N GLU A 54 -8.85 -1.05 6.80
CA GLU A 54 -8.78 -1.65 5.47
C GLU A 54 -10.17 -1.73 4.83
N ILE A 55 -10.25 -1.32 3.57
CA ILE A 55 -11.45 -1.49 2.75
C ILE A 55 -11.53 -2.95 2.32
N ILE A 56 -12.60 -3.63 2.70
CA ILE A 56 -12.93 -4.99 2.26
C ILE A 56 -14.08 -4.95 1.28
N ILE A 57 -13.89 -5.59 0.12
CA ILE A 57 -14.94 -5.75 -0.88
C ILE A 57 -15.52 -7.16 -0.78
N ILE A 58 -16.84 -7.26 -0.64
CA ILE A 58 -17.55 -8.52 -0.46
C ILE A 58 -18.65 -8.62 -1.53
N GLY A 59 -18.82 -9.79 -2.13
CA GLY A 59 -19.94 -10.02 -3.04
C GLY A 59 -19.56 -10.84 -4.27
N ASP A 60 -20.52 -10.95 -5.19
CA ASP A 60 -20.39 -11.77 -6.40
C ASP A 60 -19.43 -11.17 -7.43
N THR A 61 -19.12 -9.89 -7.31
CA THR A 61 -18.15 -9.17 -8.15
C THR A 61 -16.70 -9.52 -7.83
N VAL A 62 -16.44 -10.16 -6.68
CA VAL A 62 -15.10 -10.58 -6.25
C VAL A 62 -14.67 -11.81 -7.03
N SER A 63 -13.49 -11.76 -7.62
CA SER A 63 -12.94 -12.85 -8.44
C SER A 63 -12.68 -14.11 -7.62
N THR A 64 -12.44 -15.23 -8.31
CA THR A 64 -12.10 -16.52 -7.65
C THR A 64 -10.67 -16.59 -7.16
N GLY A 65 -9.82 -15.61 -7.55
CA GLY A 65 -8.41 -15.54 -7.17
C GLY A 65 -7.48 -15.28 -8.35
N TYR A 66 -6.19 -15.41 -8.10
CA TYR A 66 -5.13 -15.23 -9.10
C TYR A 66 -4.80 -16.53 -9.81
N TYR A 67 -4.71 -16.49 -11.15
CA TYR A 67 -4.42 -17.66 -11.97
C TYR A 67 -3.06 -18.28 -11.63
N LYS A 68 -3.07 -19.57 -11.25
CA LYS A 68 -1.87 -20.35 -10.84
C LYS A 68 -1.04 -19.70 -9.70
N ARG A 69 -1.69 -18.90 -8.83
CA ARG A 69 -1.05 -18.27 -7.69
C ARG A 69 -1.90 -18.46 -6.43
N ASP A 70 -1.98 -19.71 -5.99
CA ASP A 70 -2.74 -20.07 -4.77
C ASP A 70 -2.20 -19.39 -3.51
N ASP A 71 -0.90 -19.13 -3.47
CA ASP A 71 -0.22 -18.40 -2.41
C ASP A 71 -0.79 -16.98 -2.24
N LEU A 72 -0.88 -16.23 -3.35
CA LEU A 72 -1.45 -14.88 -3.36
C LEU A 72 -2.97 -14.90 -3.18
N THR A 73 -3.63 -15.91 -3.77
CA THR A 73 -5.09 -16.05 -3.64
C THR A 73 -5.49 -16.21 -2.17
N LYS A 74 -4.83 -17.11 -1.44
CA LYS A 74 -5.11 -17.34 -0.01
C LYS A 74 -4.79 -16.12 0.87
N LYS A 75 -3.85 -15.28 0.46
CA LYS A 75 -3.49 -14.05 1.17
C LYS A 75 -4.53 -12.94 0.99
N ALA A 76 -5.07 -12.80 -0.23
CA ALA A 76 -5.89 -11.67 -0.61
C ALA A 76 -7.41 -11.96 -0.60
N PHE A 77 -7.81 -13.21 -0.74
CA PHE A 77 -9.22 -13.60 -0.83
C PHE A 77 -9.63 -14.54 0.29
N PHE A 78 -10.83 -14.33 0.81
CA PHE A 78 -11.41 -15.20 1.83
C PHE A 78 -12.92 -15.39 1.61
N GLN A 79 -13.54 -16.26 2.38
CA GLN A 79 -14.98 -16.43 2.41
C GLN A 79 -15.54 -15.87 3.71
N CYS A 80 -16.65 -15.19 3.62
CA CYS A 80 -17.39 -14.71 4.77
C CYS A 80 -18.90 -15.01 4.62
N GLU A 81 -19.61 -14.93 5.73
CA GLU A 81 -21.07 -15.10 5.74
C GLU A 81 -21.72 -13.81 6.22
N ARG A 82 -22.75 -13.35 5.49
CA ARG A 82 -23.58 -12.22 5.88
C ARG A 82 -25.04 -12.59 5.70
N ASN A 83 -25.83 -12.47 6.76
CA ASN A 83 -27.25 -12.81 6.77
C ASN A 83 -27.56 -14.24 6.28
N GLY A 84 -26.72 -15.22 6.63
CA GLY A 84 -26.86 -16.63 6.21
C GLY A 84 -26.42 -16.92 4.78
N ILE A 85 -25.90 -15.94 4.04
CA ILE A 85 -25.42 -16.10 2.67
C ILE A 85 -23.89 -16.05 2.67
N LYS A 86 -23.25 -17.02 1.98
CA LYS A 86 -21.82 -17.08 1.80
C LYS A 86 -21.37 -16.23 0.61
N TYR A 87 -20.38 -15.38 0.85
CA TYR A 87 -19.78 -14.50 -0.15
C TYR A 87 -18.28 -14.71 -0.24
N ARG A 88 -17.73 -14.36 -1.39
CA ARG A 88 -16.29 -14.09 -1.51
C ARG A 88 -15.99 -12.68 -1.04
N ALA A 89 -14.84 -12.52 -0.39
CA ALA A 89 -14.34 -11.25 0.09
C ALA A 89 -12.89 -11.04 -0.36
N TYR A 90 -12.49 -9.80 -0.50
CA TYR A 90 -11.19 -9.39 -0.98
C TYR A 90 -10.59 -8.31 -0.10
N HIS A 91 -9.38 -8.57 0.39
CA HIS A 91 -8.51 -7.60 1.04
C HIS A 91 -7.92 -6.66 -0.01
N THR A 92 -8.34 -5.40 -0.01
CA THR A 92 -7.90 -4.44 -1.04
C THR A 92 -6.49 -3.91 -0.79
N GLY A 93 -6.05 -3.89 0.46
CA GLY A 93 -4.86 -3.16 0.91
C GLY A 93 -5.04 -1.64 0.85
N ASP A 94 -6.25 -1.16 0.63
CA ASP A 94 -6.60 0.25 0.61
C ASP A 94 -7.14 0.69 1.98
N ALA A 95 -6.71 1.85 2.47
CA ALA A 95 -7.24 2.49 3.65
C ALA A 95 -8.47 3.33 3.32
N GLY A 96 -9.47 3.28 4.20
CA GLY A 96 -10.65 4.12 4.07
C GLY A 96 -11.52 4.12 5.31
N TYR A 97 -12.63 4.80 5.23
CA TYR A 97 -13.68 4.81 6.25
C TYR A 97 -15.05 5.01 5.60
N LEU A 98 -16.09 4.56 6.27
CA LEU A 98 -17.47 4.84 5.90
C LEU A 98 -17.97 6.06 6.69
N LYS A 99 -18.72 6.93 6.04
CA LYS A 99 -19.42 8.03 6.68
C LYS A 99 -20.72 8.32 5.94
N GLU A 100 -21.83 8.30 6.67
CA GLU A 100 -23.18 8.50 6.10
C GLU A 100 -23.44 7.54 4.93
N GLY A 101 -22.97 6.29 5.06
CA GLY A 101 -23.09 5.25 4.04
C GLY A 101 -22.20 5.45 2.81
N GLN A 102 -21.35 6.49 2.76
CA GLN A 102 -20.41 6.73 1.68
C GLN A 102 -19.00 6.26 2.05
N LEU A 103 -18.30 5.67 1.09
CA LEU A 103 -16.90 5.30 1.22
C LEU A 103 -16.01 6.51 0.96
N PHE A 104 -15.02 6.70 1.82
CA PHE A 104 -13.90 7.63 1.65
C PHE A 104 -12.60 6.87 1.59
N TYR A 105 -11.82 7.10 0.53
CA TYR A 105 -10.50 6.49 0.33
C TYR A 105 -9.41 7.37 0.96
N ASN A 106 -8.48 6.73 1.67
CA ASN A 106 -7.40 7.44 2.39
C ASN A 106 -6.01 6.86 2.09
N GLY A 107 -5.80 6.38 0.89
CA GLY A 107 -4.50 5.84 0.46
C GLY A 107 -4.39 4.33 0.60
N ARG A 108 -3.16 3.81 0.54
CA ARG A 108 -2.87 2.39 0.69
C ARG A 108 -2.37 2.07 2.10
N ILE A 109 -2.81 0.94 2.64
CA ILE A 109 -2.28 0.37 3.89
C ILE A 109 -0.96 -0.35 3.59
N ASP A 110 -0.93 -1.07 2.47
CA ASP A 110 0.27 -1.72 1.99
C ASP A 110 1.21 -0.70 1.32
N LEU A 111 2.46 -1.11 1.19
CA LEU A 111 3.51 -0.28 0.64
C LEU A 111 3.56 -0.30 -0.89
N GLN A 112 2.43 -0.59 -1.53
CA GLN A 112 2.34 -0.59 -2.97
C GLN A 112 2.34 0.83 -3.53
N VAL A 113 3.16 1.08 -4.53
CA VAL A 113 3.30 2.38 -5.17
C VAL A 113 3.11 2.29 -6.69
N LYS A 114 2.59 3.36 -7.29
CA LYS A 114 2.54 3.50 -8.74
C LYS A 114 3.65 4.44 -9.19
N LEU A 115 4.68 3.90 -9.85
CA LEU A 115 5.83 4.65 -10.37
C LEU A 115 5.95 4.47 -11.88
N HIS A 116 5.88 5.57 -12.64
CA HIS A 116 5.95 5.55 -14.12
C HIS A 116 4.95 4.59 -14.79
N GLY A 117 3.78 4.37 -14.18
CA GLY A 117 2.76 3.44 -14.67
C GLY A 117 2.89 2.00 -14.17
N TYR A 118 4.01 1.65 -13.58
CA TYR A 118 4.23 0.33 -12.97
C TYR A 118 3.67 0.27 -11.56
N ARG A 119 3.00 -0.84 -11.25
CA ARG A 119 2.57 -1.19 -9.89
C ARG A 119 3.71 -1.91 -9.20
N ILE A 120 4.28 -1.33 -8.17
CA ILE A 120 5.48 -1.81 -7.48
C ILE A 120 5.12 -2.10 -6.03
N GLU A 121 5.37 -3.34 -5.62
CA GLU A 121 5.37 -3.73 -4.21
C GLU A 121 6.71 -3.30 -3.60
N VAL A 122 6.68 -2.36 -2.68
CA VAL A 122 7.91 -1.88 -2.03
C VAL A 122 8.60 -2.99 -1.25
N GLU A 123 7.82 -3.89 -0.64
CA GLU A 123 8.32 -5.06 0.08
C GLU A 123 9.11 -6.01 -0.82
N ASP A 124 8.75 -6.14 -2.11
CA ASP A 124 9.52 -6.96 -3.05
C ASP A 124 10.93 -6.42 -3.25
N ILE A 125 11.08 -5.09 -3.28
CA ILE A 125 12.38 -4.45 -3.37
C ILE A 125 13.18 -4.70 -2.09
N GLU A 126 12.56 -4.51 -0.91
CA GLU A 126 13.18 -4.74 0.39
C GLU A 126 13.67 -6.19 0.53
N ASN A 127 12.81 -7.15 0.18
CA ASN A 127 13.14 -8.58 0.22
C ASN A 127 14.31 -8.93 -0.72
N ASN A 128 14.38 -8.34 -1.91
CA ASN A 128 15.51 -8.54 -2.82
C ASN A 128 16.80 -7.86 -2.32
N MET A 129 16.68 -6.70 -1.66
CA MET A 129 17.84 -6.07 -1.00
C MET A 129 18.40 -6.93 0.13
N LEU A 130 17.54 -7.56 0.94
CA LEU A 130 17.93 -8.47 2.02
C LEU A 130 18.64 -9.75 1.53
N ARG A 131 18.56 -10.09 0.24
CA ARG A 131 19.34 -11.20 -0.36
C ARG A 131 20.79 -10.84 -0.62
N LEU A 132 21.14 -9.56 -0.58
CA LEU A 132 22.51 -9.09 -0.73
C LEU A 132 23.24 -9.28 0.61
N PRO A 133 24.37 -10.02 0.65
CA PRO A 133 25.00 -10.43 1.91
C PRO A 133 25.48 -9.29 2.79
N GLN A 134 25.71 -8.12 2.20
CA GLN A 134 26.15 -6.92 2.93
C GLN A 134 24.99 -6.09 3.50
N ILE A 135 23.73 -6.47 3.26
CA ILE A 135 22.54 -5.77 3.76
C ILE A 135 21.92 -6.55 4.94
N SER A 136 21.81 -5.92 6.09
CA SER A 136 21.12 -6.49 7.26
C SER A 136 19.66 -6.10 7.35
N HIS A 137 19.35 -4.84 7.04
CA HIS A 137 17.97 -4.34 6.97
C HIS A 137 17.83 -3.37 5.81
N ALA A 138 16.63 -3.34 5.24
CA ALA A 138 16.27 -2.42 4.17
C ALA A 138 14.84 -1.90 4.37
N VAL A 139 14.65 -0.59 4.17
CA VAL A 139 13.36 0.07 4.15
C VAL A 139 13.30 0.98 2.94
N VAL A 140 12.32 0.79 2.08
CA VAL A 140 12.15 1.57 0.86
C VAL A 140 10.94 2.49 1.00
N LEU A 141 11.14 3.77 0.71
CA LEU A 141 10.09 4.78 0.79
C LEU A 141 9.92 5.50 -0.55
N PRO A 142 8.66 5.83 -0.93
CA PRO A 142 8.38 6.65 -2.09
C PRO A 142 8.70 8.13 -1.82
N ASN A 143 9.38 8.76 -2.78
CA ASN A 143 9.52 10.21 -2.80
C ASN A 143 8.30 10.80 -3.51
N MET A 144 7.45 11.48 -2.75
CA MET A 144 6.25 12.12 -3.26
C MET A 144 6.54 13.55 -3.75
N LYS A 145 5.94 13.93 -4.88
CA LYS A 145 5.88 15.31 -5.36
C LYS A 145 4.57 15.51 -6.11
N ASP A 146 3.83 16.56 -5.76
CA ASP A 146 2.52 16.89 -6.36
C ASP A 146 1.53 15.70 -6.30
N GLY A 147 1.48 15.01 -5.14
CA GLY A 147 0.62 13.84 -4.91
C GLY A 147 1.00 12.57 -5.71
N LYS A 148 2.17 12.56 -6.40
CA LYS A 148 2.62 11.43 -7.22
C LYS A 148 3.99 10.94 -6.78
N VAL A 149 4.20 9.63 -6.85
CA VAL A 149 5.51 9.02 -6.62
C VAL A 149 6.44 9.39 -7.78
N LYS A 150 7.57 10.02 -7.48
CA LYS A 150 8.59 10.42 -8.46
C LYS A 150 9.80 9.50 -8.49
N SER A 151 10.12 8.90 -7.37
CA SER A 151 11.23 7.95 -7.23
C SER A 151 11.12 7.19 -5.92
N LEU A 152 11.98 6.20 -5.73
CA LEU A 152 12.14 5.46 -4.49
C LEU A 152 13.47 5.83 -3.82
N THR A 153 13.49 5.86 -2.50
CA THR A 153 14.70 5.94 -1.68
C THR A 153 14.73 4.73 -0.75
N ALA A 154 15.85 4.00 -0.73
CA ALA A 154 16.08 2.94 0.24
C ALA A 154 16.96 3.45 1.40
N PHE A 155 16.61 3.08 2.61
CA PHE A 155 17.42 3.19 3.81
C PHE A 155 17.93 1.80 4.16
N VAL A 156 19.23 1.63 4.34
CA VAL A 156 19.85 0.33 4.56
C VAL A 156 20.80 0.36 5.75
N THR A 157 20.86 -0.76 6.48
CA THR A 157 21.92 -1.07 7.42
C THR A 157 22.68 -2.30 6.94
N GLY A 158 23.90 -2.49 7.40
CA GLY A 158 24.69 -3.68 7.09
C GLY A 158 26.18 -3.40 7.13
N ASP A 159 26.96 -4.29 6.53
CA ASP A 159 28.42 -4.15 6.48
C ASP A 159 28.84 -3.50 5.17
N LYS A 160 29.24 -2.25 5.25
CA LYS A 160 29.81 -1.52 4.11
C LYS A 160 31.33 -1.64 3.99
N GLY A 161 31.99 -2.28 4.98
CA GLY A 161 33.45 -2.31 5.08
C GLY A 161 34.02 -0.90 5.13
N GLU A 162 35.14 -0.70 4.43
CA GLU A 162 35.81 0.62 4.32
C GLU A 162 35.24 1.54 3.24
N LYS A 163 34.12 1.12 2.57
CA LYS A 163 33.52 1.91 1.49
C LYS A 163 32.84 3.17 2.02
N SER A 164 32.98 4.24 1.27
CA SER A 164 32.13 5.42 1.46
C SER A 164 30.66 5.08 1.17
N ASP A 165 29.71 5.87 1.71
CA ASP A 165 28.28 5.67 1.47
C ASP A 165 27.94 5.74 -0.04
N LEU A 166 28.68 6.54 -0.80
CA LEU A 166 28.49 6.67 -2.24
C LEU A 166 28.90 5.39 -2.98
N GLU A 167 30.07 4.83 -2.63
CA GLU A 167 30.57 3.59 -3.24
C GLU A 167 29.67 2.42 -2.88
N PHE A 168 29.27 2.32 -1.61
CA PHE A 168 28.33 1.31 -1.15
C PHE A 168 26.97 1.41 -1.88
N SER A 169 26.42 2.62 -1.98
CA SER A 169 25.17 2.86 -2.72
C SER A 169 25.27 2.46 -4.21
N ARG A 170 26.41 2.73 -4.87
CA ARG A 170 26.63 2.34 -6.27
C ARG A 170 26.71 0.83 -6.41
N GLN A 171 27.42 0.16 -5.52
CA GLN A 171 27.52 -1.30 -5.50
C GLN A 171 26.14 -1.93 -5.39
N ILE A 172 25.36 -1.56 -4.36
CA ILE A 172 24.01 -2.10 -4.14
C ILE A 172 23.13 -1.90 -5.38
N LYS A 173 23.16 -0.72 -6.00
CA LYS A 173 22.38 -0.46 -7.23
C LYS A 173 22.79 -1.36 -8.38
N THR A 174 24.08 -1.63 -8.52
CA THR A 174 24.59 -2.51 -9.59
C THR A 174 24.11 -3.93 -9.36
N GLU A 175 24.25 -4.45 -8.16
CA GLU A 175 23.82 -5.81 -7.80
C GLU A 175 22.28 -5.97 -7.91
N LEU A 176 21.50 -4.97 -7.46
CA LEU A 176 20.04 -4.99 -7.58
C LEU A 176 19.56 -5.05 -9.03
N LYS A 177 20.23 -4.38 -9.97
CA LYS A 177 19.87 -4.40 -11.40
C LYS A 177 19.95 -5.79 -12.02
N GLU A 178 20.74 -6.68 -11.46
CA GLU A 178 20.85 -8.07 -11.89
C GLU A 178 19.70 -8.95 -11.34
N ILE A 179 18.99 -8.46 -10.32
CA ILE A 179 17.99 -9.23 -9.58
C ILE A 179 16.55 -8.74 -9.87
N ILE A 180 16.37 -7.42 -9.96
CA ILE A 180 15.07 -6.79 -10.15
C ILE A 180 15.05 -5.88 -11.38
N PRO A 181 13.87 -5.64 -11.98
CA PRO A 181 13.71 -4.72 -13.09
C PRO A 181 14.22 -3.31 -12.77
N ALA A 182 14.83 -2.66 -13.76
CA ALA A 182 15.47 -1.34 -13.57
C ALA A 182 14.53 -0.26 -12.99
N TYR A 183 13.23 -0.32 -13.32
CA TYR A 183 12.23 0.63 -12.82
C TYR A 183 11.94 0.47 -11.32
N MET A 184 12.26 -0.68 -10.72
CA MET A 184 12.11 -0.96 -9.29
C MET A 184 13.34 -0.52 -8.47
N VAL A 185 14.49 -0.30 -9.10
CA VAL A 185 15.74 0.05 -8.40
C VAL A 185 15.61 1.45 -7.78
N PRO A 186 15.82 1.60 -6.45
CA PRO A 186 15.72 2.88 -5.78
C PRO A 186 16.70 3.92 -6.36
N LYS A 187 16.20 5.13 -6.62
CA LYS A 187 17.01 6.23 -7.15
C LYS A 187 18.10 6.65 -6.17
N LYS A 188 17.80 6.58 -4.86
CA LYS A 188 18.77 6.84 -3.79
C LYS A 188 18.83 5.63 -2.86
N ILE A 189 20.03 5.32 -2.37
CA ILE A 189 20.25 4.38 -1.27
C ILE A 189 21.05 5.15 -0.22
N LYS A 190 20.49 5.24 0.98
CA LYS A 190 21.10 5.91 2.13
C LYS A 190 21.52 4.84 3.14
N TYR A 191 22.80 4.80 3.47
CA TYR A 191 23.28 4.02 4.61
C TYR A 191 22.87 4.73 5.91
N VAL A 192 22.40 3.96 6.88
CA VAL A 192 22.07 4.44 8.22
C VAL A 192 22.62 3.43 9.24
N ASP A 193 22.99 3.91 10.42
CA ASP A 193 23.55 3.03 11.46
C ASP A 193 22.50 2.08 12.02
N ASN A 194 21.22 2.51 12.07
CA ASN A 194 20.11 1.69 12.48
C ASN A 194 18.80 2.09 11.76
N ILE A 195 17.87 1.15 11.65
CA ILE A 195 16.49 1.41 11.26
C ILE A 195 15.69 1.64 12.54
N PRO A 196 15.12 2.85 12.77
CA PRO A 196 14.29 3.10 13.94
C PRO A 196 13.03 2.24 13.88
N MET A 197 12.59 1.76 15.04
CA MET A 197 11.37 0.96 15.19
C MET A 197 10.27 1.77 15.85
N ASN A 198 9.04 1.57 15.43
CA ASN A 198 7.87 2.12 16.09
C ASN A 198 7.50 1.31 17.36
N SER A 199 6.48 1.75 18.11
CA SER A 199 6.00 1.08 19.32
C SER A 199 5.55 -0.37 19.09
N ASN A 200 5.24 -0.77 17.87
CA ASN A 200 4.79 -2.12 17.50
C ASN A 200 5.94 -3.00 16.99
N GLY A 201 7.21 -2.56 17.12
CA GLY A 201 8.37 -3.31 16.67
C GLY A 201 8.55 -3.38 15.15
N LYS A 202 7.86 -2.53 14.38
CA LYS A 202 8.03 -2.38 12.94
C LYS A 202 8.88 -1.16 12.63
N ALA A 203 9.56 -1.15 11.47
CA ALA A 203 10.34 0.00 11.02
C ALA A 203 9.50 1.29 11.01
N ASP A 204 10.01 2.34 11.64
CA ASP A 204 9.35 3.65 11.69
C ASP A 204 9.53 4.40 10.37
N ARG A 205 8.68 4.05 9.41
CA ARG A 205 8.68 4.67 8.09
C ARG A 205 8.34 6.16 8.12
N LYS A 206 7.60 6.61 9.13
CA LYS A 206 7.24 8.02 9.30
C LYS A 206 8.49 8.84 9.67
N TYR A 207 9.28 8.34 10.61
CA TYR A 207 10.55 8.95 10.97
C TYR A 207 11.50 8.99 9.77
N LEU A 208 11.70 7.85 9.09
CA LEU A 208 12.55 7.76 7.90
C LEU A 208 12.05 8.67 6.76
N GLY A 209 10.74 8.84 6.64
CA GLY A 209 10.13 9.77 5.68
C GLY A 209 10.54 11.23 5.89
N GLY A 210 10.79 11.64 7.13
CA GLY A 210 11.33 12.95 7.47
C GLY A 210 12.79 13.18 7.04
N LEU A 211 13.49 12.10 6.65
CA LEU A 211 14.90 12.14 6.18
C LEU A 211 15.02 12.10 4.63
N LEU A 212 13.90 12.11 3.85
CA LEU A 212 13.89 12.03 2.38
C LEU A 212 14.46 13.25 1.63
#